data_941de9e1a85da0e6afd5e68145797b15
#
_entry.id   941de9e1a85da0e6afd5e68145797b15
#
_cell.length_a   1.000
_cell.length_b   1.000
_cell.length_c   1.000
_cell.angle_alpha   90.00
_cell.angle_beta   90.00
_cell.angle_gamma   90.00
#
_symmetry.space_group_name_H-M   'P 1'
#
loop_
_entity.id
_entity.type
_entity.pdbx_description
1 polymer ?
#
loop_
_entity_poly.entity_id
_entity_poly.type
_entity_poly.pdbx_seq_one_letter_code
_entity_poly.pdbx_strand_id
1 'polypeptide(L)'
;MVSEDGCGYLSSALSSNPSHLRELDLSYNHPGPSGVQLLNDKLEDPNYKLQILNVDHGGEIRMRAGLRKYACDLTLDPNTAHTELVLSDENKKITRVKDRQPYPRHPERFDEAPQVLSVESLTGRCYWETEWSGYKADISVSYKGINRKGESECVFGDNDKSWSLICSDNRFSVRHNYNRNVIPADPSSCKRAGVYVDVSAGSLSFYSVSDTHTLTHLHTLNTTFTEPLCAGFRVYYGSSVSLCDINEPPGIISDAHAAG
;
A
#
# COMPACT_ATOMS: atom_id res chain seq x y z
N MET A 1 -6.70 10.88 -12.83
CA MET A 1 -7.96 11.21 -12.16
C MET A 1 -8.86 11.86 -13.20
N VAL A 2 -10.10 11.40 -13.35
CA VAL A 2 -11.06 11.97 -14.32
C VAL A 2 -11.75 13.15 -13.65
N SER A 3 -11.61 14.33 -14.25
CA SER A 3 -12.29 15.57 -13.87
C SER A 3 -13.63 15.71 -14.61
N GLU A 4 -14.37 16.75 -14.31
CA GLU A 4 -15.60 17.11 -15.04
C GLU A 4 -15.33 17.28 -16.54
N ASP A 5 -14.25 17.98 -16.93
CA ASP A 5 -13.81 18.10 -18.32
C ASP A 5 -13.46 16.74 -18.93
N GLY A 6 -12.80 15.86 -18.14
CA GLY A 6 -12.49 14.50 -18.54
C GLY A 6 -13.71 13.66 -18.85
N CYS A 7 -14.84 13.90 -18.18
CA CYS A 7 -16.12 13.25 -18.47
C CYS A 7 -16.66 13.66 -19.84
N GLY A 8 -16.40 14.88 -20.29
CA GLY A 8 -16.72 15.32 -21.66
C GLY A 8 -16.00 14.46 -22.72
N TYR A 9 -14.73 14.19 -22.53
CA TYR A 9 -13.95 13.31 -23.42
C TYR A 9 -14.47 11.86 -23.39
N LEU A 10 -14.79 11.33 -22.19
CA LEU A 10 -15.39 9.99 -22.05
C LEU A 10 -16.74 9.91 -22.74
N SER A 11 -17.62 10.90 -22.56
CA SER A 11 -18.92 10.98 -23.23
C SER A 11 -18.76 11.00 -24.76
N SER A 12 -17.79 11.75 -25.26
CA SER A 12 -17.46 11.80 -26.69
C SER A 12 -16.94 10.46 -27.22
N ALA A 13 -16.06 9.80 -26.44
CA ALA A 13 -15.54 8.48 -26.78
C ALA A 13 -16.62 7.42 -26.81
N LEU A 14 -17.56 7.44 -25.86
CA LEU A 14 -18.74 6.57 -25.83
C LEU A 14 -19.63 6.83 -27.04
N SER A 15 -19.80 8.09 -27.44
CA SER A 15 -20.60 8.46 -28.64
C SER A 15 -19.97 7.94 -29.93
N SER A 16 -18.65 7.90 -29.99
CA SER A 16 -17.93 7.36 -31.16
C SER A 16 -17.94 5.83 -31.20
N ASN A 17 -18.14 5.15 -30.06
CA ASN A 17 -18.16 3.70 -29.98
C ASN A 17 -19.16 3.18 -28.94
N PRO A 18 -20.48 3.28 -29.21
CA PRO A 18 -21.55 3.02 -28.24
C PRO A 18 -21.75 1.54 -27.89
N SER A 19 -21.17 0.63 -28.68
CA SER A 19 -21.61 -0.79 -28.71
C SER A 19 -20.75 -1.74 -27.84
N HIS A 20 -19.70 -1.26 -27.13
CA HIS A 20 -18.75 -2.15 -26.50
C HIS A 20 -18.68 -2.02 -24.97
N LEU A 21 -18.72 -0.80 -24.43
CA LEU A 21 -18.58 -0.58 -22.99
C LEU A 21 -19.90 -0.89 -22.28
N ARG A 22 -19.85 -1.79 -21.28
CA ARG A 22 -21.00 -2.15 -20.45
C ARG A 22 -20.94 -1.59 -19.05
N GLU A 23 -19.74 -1.40 -18.55
CA GLU A 23 -19.50 -0.88 -17.20
C GLU A 23 -18.43 0.21 -17.24
N LEU A 24 -18.72 1.34 -16.59
CA LEU A 24 -17.82 2.45 -16.40
C LEU A 24 -17.73 2.76 -14.90
N ASP A 25 -16.58 2.50 -14.32
CA ASP A 25 -16.31 2.82 -12.91
C ASP A 25 -15.44 4.08 -12.81
N LEU A 26 -16.08 5.17 -12.41
CA LEU A 26 -15.47 6.46 -12.07
C LEU A 26 -15.46 6.71 -10.57
N SER A 27 -15.66 5.68 -9.76
CA SER A 27 -15.57 5.82 -8.31
C SER A 27 -14.22 6.42 -7.95
N TYR A 28 -14.23 7.33 -6.97
CA TYR A 28 -13.02 8.03 -6.51
C TYR A 28 -12.34 8.93 -7.57
N ASN A 29 -13.06 9.40 -8.54
CA ASN A 29 -12.68 10.48 -9.44
C ASN A 29 -13.46 11.76 -9.13
N HIS A 30 -13.31 12.83 -9.88
CA HIS A 30 -14.03 14.10 -9.75
C HIS A 30 -14.87 14.39 -10.98
N PRO A 31 -15.89 13.58 -11.27
CA PRO A 31 -16.70 13.78 -12.46
C PRO A 31 -17.49 15.10 -12.43
N GLY A 32 -17.68 15.71 -11.25
CA GLY A 32 -18.56 16.86 -11.08
C GLY A 32 -20.03 16.57 -11.41
N PRO A 33 -20.97 17.45 -11.02
CA PRO A 33 -22.39 17.26 -11.31
C PRO A 33 -22.69 17.18 -12.81
N SER A 34 -22.10 18.07 -13.62
CA SER A 34 -22.29 18.11 -15.07
C SER A 34 -21.67 16.90 -15.77
N GLY A 35 -20.50 16.44 -15.31
CA GLY A 35 -19.87 15.24 -15.86
C GLY A 35 -20.66 13.96 -15.56
N VAL A 36 -21.24 13.85 -14.36
CA VAL A 36 -22.14 12.75 -13.99
C VAL A 36 -23.38 12.76 -14.87
N GLN A 37 -23.99 13.93 -15.10
CA GLN A 37 -25.17 14.05 -15.94
C GLN A 37 -24.90 13.60 -17.39
N LEU A 38 -23.78 14.05 -17.98
CA LEU A 38 -23.37 13.65 -19.34
C LEU A 38 -23.22 12.13 -19.50
N LEU A 39 -22.79 11.44 -18.46
CA LEU A 39 -22.61 9.99 -18.49
C LEU A 39 -23.91 9.24 -18.16
N ASN A 40 -24.75 9.78 -17.28
CA ASN A 40 -26.09 9.25 -17.04
C ASN A 40 -26.97 9.30 -18.30
N ASP A 41 -26.89 10.36 -19.11
CA ASP A 41 -27.59 10.46 -20.38
C ASP A 41 -27.21 9.30 -21.31
N LYS A 42 -25.95 8.81 -21.23
CA LYS A 42 -25.49 7.63 -21.99
C LYS A 42 -25.95 6.31 -21.37
N LEU A 43 -26.15 6.26 -20.07
CA LEU A 43 -26.68 5.09 -19.38
C LEU A 43 -28.19 4.87 -19.74
N GLU A 44 -28.93 5.97 -19.86
CA GLU A 44 -30.37 5.94 -20.15
C GLU A 44 -30.68 5.78 -21.65
N ASP A 45 -29.74 6.10 -22.55
CA ASP A 45 -29.93 6.02 -24.00
C ASP A 45 -29.81 4.57 -24.50
N PRO A 46 -30.88 3.99 -25.08
CA PRO A 46 -30.90 2.60 -25.57
C PRO A 46 -29.89 2.30 -26.69
N ASN A 47 -29.35 3.32 -27.36
CA ASN A 47 -28.33 3.15 -28.39
C ASN A 47 -26.93 2.78 -27.79
N TYR A 48 -26.75 2.97 -26.49
CA TYR A 48 -25.50 2.61 -25.79
C TYR A 48 -25.63 1.27 -25.08
N LYS A 49 -24.54 0.54 -24.98
CA LYS A 49 -24.47 -0.72 -24.23
C LYS A 49 -24.05 -0.53 -22.78
N LEU A 50 -23.83 0.70 -22.34
CA LEU A 50 -23.51 1.03 -20.95
C LEU A 50 -24.69 0.61 -20.05
N GLN A 51 -24.42 -0.23 -19.07
CA GLN A 51 -25.42 -0.79 -18.15
C GLN A 51 -25.13 -0.42 -16.69
N ILE A 52 -23.88 -0.15 -16.38
CA ILE A 52 -23.42 0.16 -15.02
C ILE A 52 -22.52 1.39 -15.08
N LEU A 53 -22.90 2.42 -14.33
CA LEU A 53 -22.09 3.61 -14.11
C LEU A 53 -21.89 3.79 -12.62
N ASN A 54 -20.65 3.57 -12.15
CA ASN A 54 -20.26 3.79 -10.77
C ASN A 54 -19.60 5.17 -10.65
N VAL A 55 -20.28 6.10 -9.99
CA VAL A 55 -19.80 7.46 -9.74
C VAL A 55 -19.77 7.79 -8.24
N ASP A 56 -19.89 6.74 -7.41
CA ASP A 56 -19.98 6.90 -5.98
C ASP A 56 -18.78 7.64 -5.43
N HIS A 57 -19.07 8.61 -4.58
CA HIS A 57 -18.15 9.32 -3.77
C HIS A 57 -17.35 10.43 -4.47
N GLY A 58 -17.94 11.35 -5.31
CA GLY A 58 -17.38 12.63 -5.77
C GLY A 58 -17.31 13.66 -4.65
N GLY A 59 -16.13 14.15 -4.30
CA GLY A 59 -15.88 15.18 -3.31
C GLY A 59 -14.49 15.12 -2.70
N GLU A 60 -14.08 16.12 -1.92
CA GLU A 60 -12.74 16.20 -1.31
C GLU A 60 -12.39 14.98 -0.44
N ILE A 61 -13.37 14.40 0.26
CA ILE A 61 -13.21 13.19 1.08
C ILE A 61 -12.76 12.00 0.23
N ARG A 62 -13.02 11.98 -1.04
CA ARG A 62 -12.79 10.88 -1.97
C ARG A 62 -11.42 10.91 -2.65
N MET A 63 -10.81 12.07 -2.84
CA MET A 63 -9.38 12.16 -3.20
C MET A 63 -8.51 11.51 -2.12
N ARG A 64 -8.96 11.57 -0.85
CA ARG A 64 -8.30 10.91 0.28
C ARG A 64 -8.50 9.40 0.29
N ALA A 65 -9.57 8.88 -0.31
CA ALA A 65 -9.91 7.46 -0.29
C ALA A 65 -9.44 6.67 -1.53
N GLY A 66 -8.92 7.33 -2.57
CA GLY A 66 -8.64 6.72 -3.89
C GLY A 66 -8.04 5.32 -3.86
N LEU A 67 -6.86 5.13 -3.26
CA LEU A 67 -6.23 3.82 -3.12
C LEU A 67 -6.79 2.99 -1.97
N ARG A 68 -7.43 3.62 -0.99
CA ARG A 68 -7.98 2.93 0.19
C ARG A 68 -9.12 1.97 -0.15
N LYS A 69 -9.79 2.13 -1.30
CA LYS A 69 -10.75 1.13 -1.78
C LYS A 69 -10.14 -0.25 -2.01
N TYR A 70 -8.83 -0.32 -2.15
CA TYR A 70 -8.07 -1.56 -2.29
C TYR A 70 -7.39 -1.98 -0.97
N ALA A 71 -7.86 -1.44 0.16
CA ALA A 71 -7.30 -1.76 1.46
C ALA A 71 -7.29 -3.27 1.69
N CYS A 72 -6.13 -3.81 2.04
CA CYS A 72 -5.99 -5.18 2.47
C CYS A 72 -5.60 -5.23 3.95
N ASP A 73 -6.24 -6.13 4.66
CA ASP A 73 -5.91 -6.40 6.05
C ASP A 73 -4.75 -7.38 6.11
N LEU A 74 -3.64 -6.96 6.70
CA LEU A 74 -2.40 -7.73 6.78
C LEU A 74 -2.07 -8.02 8.24
N THR A 75 -1.50 -9.20 8.49
CA THR A 75 -0.92 -9.59 9.76
C THR A 75 0.50 -10.11 9.55
N LEU A 76 1.36 -9.90 10.53
CA LEU A 76 2.75 -10.33 10.47
C LEU A 76 2.85 -11.80 10.88
N ASP A 77 3.61 -12.59 10.11
CA ASP A 77 3.76 -14.03 10.35
C ASP A 77 4.85 -14.31 11.41
N PRO A 78 4.46 -14.75 12.61
CA PRO A 78 5.44 -15.06 13.67
C PRO A 78 6.43 -16.16 13.27
N ASN A 79 6.09 -17.02 12.30
CA ASN A 79 6.98 -18.07 11.84
C ASN A 79 8.12 -17.55 10.98
N THR A 80 7.93 -16.41 10.31
CA THR A 80 8.96 -15.77 9.49
C THR A 80 9.82 -14.77 10.25
N ALA A 81 9.33 -14.25 11.37
CA ALA A 81 9.97 -13.18 12.13
C ALA A 81 11.37 -13.59 12.64
N HIS A 82 12.36 -12.73 12.41
CA HIS A 82 13.69 -12.87 13.02
C HIS A 82 13.61 -12.87 14.55
N THR A 83 14.51 -13.59 15.23
CA THR A 83 14.47 -13.75 16.69
C THR A 83 14.70 -12.46 17.48
N GLU A 84 15.28 -11.41 16.91
CA GLU A 84 15.40 -10.08 17.53
C GLU A 84 14.17 -9.19 17.33
N LEU A 85 13.05 -9.71 16.81
CA LEU A 85 11.80 -8.98 16.63
C LEU A 85 10.78 -9.41 17.67
N VAL A 86 10.14 -8.43 18.30
CA VAL A 86 8.94 -8.63 19.12
C VAL A 86 7.73 -8.26 18.29
N LEU A 87 6.78 -9.18 18.15
CA LEU A 87 5.48 -8.92 17.58
C LEU A 87 4.49 -8.55 18.69
N SER A 88 3.69 -7.52 18.47
CA SER A 88 2.65 -7.03 19.39
C SER A 88 1.43 -6.56 18.61
N ASP A 89 0.41 -6.06 19.32
CA ASP A 89 -0.81 -5.51 18.74
C ASP A 89 -1.45 -6.49 17.74
N GLU A 90 -1.72 -7.72 18.20
CA GLU A 90 -2.31 -8.80 17.40
C GLU A 90 -1.51 -9.11 16.11
N ASN A 91 -0.18 -9.07 16.20
CA ASN A 91 0.76 -9.22 15.08
C ASN A 91 0.65 -8.09 14.02
N LYS A 92 0.22 -6.89 14.43
CA LYS A 92 0.23 -5.70 13.57
C LYS A 92 1.49 -4.85 13.73
N LYS A 93 2.29 -5.09 14.77
CA LYS A 93 3.48 -4.29 15.08
C LYS A 93 4.71 -5.15 15.32
N ILE A 94 5.84 -4.65 14.84
CA ILE A 94 7.16 -5.20 15.16
C ILE A 94 8.04 -4.14 15.79
N THR A 95 8.82 -4.57 16.76
CA THR A 95 9.89 -3.76 17.38
C THR A 95 11.17 -4.58 17.42
N ARG A 96 12.29 -3.99 17.04
CA ARG A 96 13.58 -4.65 17.18
C ARG A 96 14.14 -4.45 18.58
N VAL A 97 14.48 -5.55 19.23
CA VAL A 97 15.07 -5.61 20.58
C VAL A 97 16.46 -6.24 20.54
N LYS A 98 17.23 -6.08 21.63
CA LYS A 98 18.57 -6.67 21.73
C LYS A 98 18.51 -8.16 22.07
N ASP A 99 17.53 -8.55 22.88
CA ASP A 99 17.40 -9.91 23.37
C ASP A 99 16.64 -10.77 22.37
N ARG A 100 17.18 -11.95 22.10
CA ARG A 100 16.50 -12.90 21.22
C ARG A 100 15.23 -13.44 21.87
N GLN A 101 14.15 -13.42 21.10
CA GLN A 101 12.86 -13.94 21.52
C GLN A 101 12.85 -15.48 21.42
N PRO A 102 12.16 -16.19 22.34
CA PRO A 102 12.12 -17.64 22.40
C PRO A 102 11.18 -18.26 21.35
N TYR A 103 11.30 -17.82 20.11
CA TYR A 103 10.50 -18.39 19.02
C TYR A 103 10.92 -19.82 18.72
N PRO A 104 9.97 -20.72 18.43
CA PRO A 104 10.28 -22.06 17.95
C PRO A 104 11.14 -22.02 16.67
N ARG A 105 11.99 -23.00 16.48
CA ARG A 105 12.70 -23.15 15.21
C ARG A 105 11.70 -23.38 14.08
N HIS A 106 11.81 -22.59 13.03
CA HIS A 106 10.94 -22.72 11.87
C HIS A 106 11.76 -22.52 10.57
N PRO A 107 11.52 -23.33 9.52
CA PRO A 107 12.27 -23.21 8.26
C PRO A 107 12.06 -21.86 7.56
N GLU A 108 10.87 -21.26 7.74
CA GLU A 108 10.52 -19.94 7.17
C GLU A 108 11.09 -18.75 7.95
N ARG A 109 11.73 -18.98 9.11
CA ARG A 109 12.27 -17.89 9.93
C ARG A 109 13.51 -17.29 9.31
N PHE A 110 13.52 -15.96 9.17
CA PHE A 110 14.74 -15.22 8.84
C PHE A 110 15.77 -15.38 9.98
N ASP A 111 17.00 -15.68 9.64
CA ASP A 111 18.05 -15.92 10.63
C ASP A 111 19.16 -14.83 10.66
N GLU A 112 19.36 -14.09 9.56
CA GLU A 112 20.40 -13.06 9.47
C GLU A 112 19.85 -11.63 9.54
N ALA A 113 18.75 -11.35 8.84
CA ALA A 113 18.18 -10.01 8.78
C ALA A 113 16.96 -9.88 9.72
N PRO A 114 16.90 -8.80 10.56
CA PRO A 114 15.74 -8.54 11.42
C PRO A 114 14.52 -8.09 10.62
N GLN A 115 13.87 -9.04 9.98
CA GLN A 115 12.75 -8.83 9.08
C GLN A 115 11.67 -9.91 9.24
N VAL A 116 10.48 -9.62 8.71
CA VAL A 116 9.29 -10.47 8.79
C VAL A 116 8.45 -10.29 7.53
N LEU A 117 7.68 -11.32 7.16
CA LEU A 117 6.67 -11.25 6.09
C LEU A 117 5.25 -11.19 6.67
N SER A 118 4.30 -10.76 5.85
CA SER A 118 2.88 -10.92 6.15
C SER A 118 2.44 -12.38 5.97
N VAL A 119 1.39 -12.75 6.71
CA VAL A 119 0.69 -14.05 6.55
C VAL A 119 0.00 -14.10 5.20
N GLU A 120 -0.70 -13.03 4.87
CA GLU A 120 -1.52 -12.90 3.68
C GLU A 120 -0.63 -12.72 2.44
N SER A 121 -1.00 -13.37 1.36
CA SER A 121 -0.42 -13.12 0.04
C SER A 121 -1.16 -11.97 -0.62
N LEU A 122 -0.40 -11.08 -1.26
CA LEU A 122 -0.93 -9.96 -2.03
C LEU A 122 -1.46 -10.48 -3.37
N THR A 123 -2.74 -10.28 -3.63
CA THR A 123 -3.40 -10.71 -4.87
C THR A 123 -4.21 -9.56 -5.45
N GLY A 124 -4.26 -9.46 -6.78
CA GLY A 124 -4.98 -8.39 -7.46
C GLY A 124 -4.43 -7.01 -7.11
N ARG A 125 -5.28 -6.14 -6.58
CA ARG A 125 -4.93 -4.80 -6.12
C ARG A 125 -4.97 -4.77 -4.60
N CYS A 126 -3.88 -4.36 -3.98
CA CYS A 126 -3.74 -4.24 -2.54
C CYS A 126 -3.15 -2.89 -2.17
N TYR A 127 -3.69 -2.28 -1.12
CA TYR A 127 -3.16 -1.07 -0.51
C TYR A 127 -3.11 -1.24 1.01
N TRP A 128 -2.01 -0.80 1.63
CA TRP A 128 -1.88 -0.73 3.09
C TRP A 128 -1.03 0.45 3.50
N GLU A 129 -1.19 0.88 4.74
CA GLU A 129 -0.37 1.92 5.36
C GLU A 129 0.41 1.35 6.54
N THR A 130 1.60 1.88 6.74
CA THR A 130 2.47 1.55 7.87
C THR A 130 2.97 2.82 8.52
N GLU A 131 2.99 2.84 9.84
CA GLU A 131 3.66 3.86 10.62
C GLU A 131 4.98 3.29 11.13
N TRP A 132 6.04 4.07 11.04
CA TRP A 132 7.36 3.67 11.50
C TRP A 132 7.91 4.67 12.52
N SER A 133 8.69 4.17 13.48
CA SER A 133 9.38 4.98 14.48
C SER A 133 10.85 4.65 14.55
N GLY A 134 11.62 5.52 15.20
CA GLY A 134 13.07 5.42 15.25
C GLY A 134 13.71 5.99 13.98
N TYR A 135 14.98 5.70 13.77
CA TYR A 135 15.76 6.37 12.72
C TYR A 135 15.64 5.73 11.34
N LYS A 136 15.17 4.47 11.25
CA LYS A 136 15.11 3.76 9.97
C LYS A 136 14.19 2.53 10.02
N ALA A 137 13.45 2.32 8.93
CA ALA A 137 12.69 1.11 8.65
C ALA A 137 12.68 0.86 7.14
N ASP A 138 12.57 -0.42 6.74
CA ASP A 138 12.39 -0.81 5.35
C ASP A 138 10.98 -1.42 5.21
N ILE A 139 10.20 -0.88 4.26
CA ILE A 139 8.84 -1.30 3.94
C ILE A 139 8.88 -1.92 2.54
N SER A 140 8.51 -3.19 2.43
CA SER A 140 8.85 -3.99 1.27
C SER A 140 7.69 -4.80 0.74
N VAL A 141 7.81 -5.18 -0.53
CA VAL A 141 7.08 -6.26 -1.18
C VAL A 141 8.09 -7.32 -1.57
N SER A 142 7.78 -8.58 -1.33
CA SER A 142 8.69 -9.68 -1.59
C SER A 142 7.95 -10.90 -2.11
N TYR A 143 8.59 -11.66 -2.99
CA TYR A 143 8.13 -13.01 -3.25
C TYR A 143 8.19 -13.84 -1.97
N LYS A 144 7.17 -14.67 -1.76
CA LYS A 144 7.13 -15.59 -0.62
C LYS A 144 8.31 -16.56 -0.62
N GLY A 145 8.83 -16.88 -1.79
CA GLY A 145 10.00 -17.75 -2.02
C GLY A 145 11.36 -17.07 -1.82
N ILE A 146 11.44 -15.88 -1.21
CA ILE A 146 12.73 -15.25 -0.86
C ILE A 146 13.54 -16.13 0.10
N ASN A 147 14.85 -16.12 -0.04
CA ASN A 147 15.74 -16.86 0.86
C ASN A 147 15.54 -16.41 2.32
N ARG A 148 15.60 -17.34 3.25
CA ARG A 148 15.51 -17.06 4.70
C ARG A 148 16.86 -16.94 5.36
N LYS A 149 17.92 -17.38 4.67
CA LYS A 149 19.30 -17.46 5.15
C LYS A 149 20.23 -16.80 4.15
N GLY A 150 21.40 -16.41 4.63
CA GLY A 150 22.42 -15.75 3.83
C GLY A 150 22.45 -14.24 4.05
N GLU A 151 23.67 -13.66 4.06
CA GLU A 151 23.91 -12.27 4.48
C GLU A 151 23.20 -11.22 3.63
N SER A 152 23.15 -11.39 2.32
CA SER A 152 22.53 -10.44 1.40
C SER A 152 21.33 -11.01 0.63
N GLU A 153 21.32 -12.30 0.38
CA GLU A 153 20.29 -12.94 -0.44
C GLU A 153 18.91 -12.96 0.21
N CYS A 154 18.84 -12.86 1.54
CA CYS A 154 17.58 -12.76 2.27
C CYS A 154 17.12 -11.33 2.53
N VAL A 155 18.00 -10.32 2.39
CA VAL A 155 17.70 -8.92 2.75
C VAL A 155 16.77 -8.29 1.72
N PHE A 156 15.67 -7.67 2.20
CA PHE A 156 14.74 -7.00 1.30
C PHE A 156 15.43 -5.88 0.50
N GLY A 157 15.27 -5.95 -0.82
CA GLY A 157 15.84 -5.02 -1.78
C GLY A 157 17.26 -5.35 -2.24
N ASP A 158 17.97 -6.28 -1.58
CA ASP A 158 19.33 -6.71 -1.96
C ASP A 158 19.34 -7.94 -2.90
N ASN A 159 18.21 -8.27 -3.48
CA ASN A 159 18.02 -9.40 -4.39
C ASN A 159 16.96 -9.08 -5.44
N ASP A 160 16.78 -9.94 -6.40
CA ASP A 160 15.78 -9.85 -7.47
C ASP A 160 14.35 -10.25 -7.03
N LYS A 161 14.21 -10.77 -5.80
CA LYS A 161 12.94 -11.27 -5.25
C LYS A 161 12.19 -10.27 -4.37
N SER A 162 12.73 -9.09 -4.16
CA SER A 162 12.11 -8.10 -3.28
C SER A 162 12.36 -6.66 -3.70
N TRP A 163 11.41 -5.80 -3.39
CA TRP A 163 11.41 -4.35 -3.63
C TRP A 163 11.17 -3.64 -2.30
N SER A 164 11.98 -2.67 -1.98
CA SER A 164 11.97 -2.05 -0.65
C SER A 164 11.98 -0.53 -0.71
N LEU A 165 11.07 0.12 0.00
CA LEU A 165 11.16 1.52 0.39
C LEU A 165 11.94 1.61 1.70
N ILE A 166 13.07 2.27 1.68
CA ILE A 166 13.88 2.57 2.85
C ILE A 166 13.47 3.95 3.38
N CYS A 167 12.87 3.96 4.56
CA CYS A 167 12.47 5.15 5.28
C CYS A 167 13.51 5.50 6.34
N SER A 168 14.02 6.71 6.33
CA SER A 168 14.93 7.23 7.36
C SER A 168 14.63 8.70 7.65
N ASP A 169 15.11 9.21 8.78
CA ASP A 169 14.88 10.61 9.19
C ASP A 169 15.31 11.64 8.14
N ASN A 170 16.27 11.27 7.29
CA ASN A 170 16.87 12.22 6.35
C ASN A 170 16.46 12.01 4.89
N ARG A 171 15.89 10.84 4.53
CA ARG A 171 15.56 10.54 3.13
C ARG A 171 14.73 9.29 2.95
N PHE A 172 14.01 9.27 1.85
CA PHE A 172 13.46 8.05 1.26
C PHE A 172 14.38 7.53 0.16
N SER A 173 14.43 6.21 0.00
CA SER A 173 15.07 5.59 -1.15
C SER A 173 14.41 4.26 -1.48
N VAL A 174 14.33 3.92 -2.75
CA VAL A 174 13.86 2.61 -3.21
C VAL A 174 15.06 1.74 -3.55
N ARG A 175 14.97 0.46 -3.19
CA ARG A 175 15.99 -0.54 -3.45
C ARG A 175 15.38 -1.79 -4.08
N HIS A 176 16.01 -2.28 -5.14
CA HIS A 176 15.72 -3.56 -5.77
C HIS A 176 16.99 -4.08 -6.46
N ASN A 177 17.28 -5.37 -6.28
CA ASN A 177 18.41 -6.05 -6.90
C ASN A 177 19.72 -5.25 -6.77
N TYR A 178 20.08 -4.87 -5.53
CA TYR A 178 21.22 -4.03 -5.16
C TYR A 178 21.20 -2.58 -5.69
N ASN A 179 20.29 -2.25 -6.61
CA ASN A 179 20.14 -0.90 -7.11
C ASN A 179 19.37 -0.03 -6.12
N ARG A 180 19.94 1.10 -5.77
CA ARG A 180 19.34 2.07 -4.83
C ARG A 180 19.13 3.40 -5.50
N ASN A 181 17.90 3.87 -5.51
CA ASN A 181 17.49 5.19 -6.01
C ASN A 181 17.03 6.05 -4.84
N VAL A 182 17.69 7.19 -4.62
CA VAL A 182 17.28 8.18 -3.62
C VAL A 182 16.11 8.99 -4.18
N ILE A 183 15.07 9.14 -3.37
CA ILE A 183 13.88 9.91 -3.74
C ILE A 183 14.06 11.34 -3.22
N PRO A 184 13.91 12.38 -4.08
CA PRO A 184 14.01 13.78 -3.68
C PRO A 184 12.72 14.23 -3.00
N ALA A 185 12.45 13.72 -1.80
CA ALA A 185 11.30 14.07 -0.97
C ALA A 185 11.78 14.33 0.46
N ASP A 186 11.16 15.29 1.14
CA ASP A 186 11.46 15.59 2.53
C ASP A 186 10.74 14.60 3.47
N PRO A 187 11.45 13.74 4.19
CA PRO A 187 10.85 12.81 5.13
C PRO A 187 10.58 13.42 6.51
N SER A 188 11.01 14.65 6.77
CA SER A 188 11.09 15.23 8.13
C SER A 188 9.73 15.35 8.84
N SER A 189 8.63 15.32 8.11
CA SER A 189 7.26 15.43 8.64
C SER A 189 6.43 14.15 8.49
N CYS A 190 7.00 13.06 7.95
CA CYS A 190 6.20 11.88 7.59
C CYS A 190 6.78 10.60 8.19
N LYS A 191 6.06 10.02 9.13
CA LYS A 191 6.37 8.70 9.73
C LYS A 191 5.41 7.61 9.24
N ARG A 192 4.56 7.91 8.24
CA ARG A 192 3.63 6.95 7.67
C ARG A 192 3.88 6.80 6.18
N ALA A 193 3.92 5.57 5.71
CA ALA A 193 4.08 5.23 4.30
C ALA A 193 2.90 4.36 3.82
N GLY A 194 2.42 4.64 2.62
CA GLY A 194 1.45 3.84 1.91
C GLY A 194 2.11 3.00 0.81
N VAL A 195 1.64 1.80 0.61
CA VAL A 195 2.09 0.90 -0.45
C VAL A 195 0.89 0.45 -1.26
N TYR A 196 0.98 0.57 -2.57
CA TYR A 196 0.00 0.06 -3.51
C TYR A 196 0.64 -0.92 -4.47
N VAL A 197 0.04 -2.07 -4.61
CA VAL A 197 0.43 -3.10 -5.57
C VAL A 197 -0.75 -3.43 -6.47
N ASP A 198 -0.51 -3.45 -7.78
CA ASP A 198 -1.41 -4.09 -8.76
C ASP A 198 -0.64 -5.25 -9.39
N VAL A 199 -0.95 -6.47 -8.92
CA VAL A 199 -0.22 -7.68 -9.32
C VAL A 199 -0.41 -7.95 -10.81
N SER A 200 -1.60 -7.74 -11.33
CA SER A 200 -1.93 -7.97 -12.74
C SER A 200 -1.30 -6.95 -13.67
N ALA A 201 -1.24 -5.69 -13.25
CA ALA A 201 -0.59 -4.62 -14.01
C ALA A 201 0.95 -4.64 -13.85
N GLY A 202 1.48 -5.40 -12.89
CA GLY A 202 2.92 -5.42 -12.60
C GLY A 202 3.42 -4.09 -12.01
N SER A 203 2.61 -3.40 -11.21
CA SER A 203 2.93 -2.08 -10.69
C SER A 203 2.99 -2.09 -9.16
N LEU A 204 4.06 -1.48 -8.62
CA LEU A 204 4.29 -1.28 -7.21
C LEU A 204 4.59 0.19 -6.95
N SER A 205 3.76 0.86 -6.16
CA SER A 205 3.90 2.28 -5.86
C SER A 205 4.02 2.54 -4.37
N PHE A 206 4.88 3.48 -4.01
CA PHE A 206 5.11 3.94 -2.65
C PHE A 206 4.66 5.39 -2.50
N TYR A 207 4.11 5.70 -1.34
CA TYR A 207 3.57 7.01 -0.97
C TYR A 207 4.05 7.40 0.42
N SER A 208 4.26 8.69 0.66
CA SER A 208 4.23 9.23 2.01
C SER A 208 2.79 9.62 2.36
N VAL A 209 2.41 9.41 3.62
CA VAL A 209 1.06 9.69 4.10
C VAL A 209 1.16 10.72 5.20
N SER A 210 0.59 11.91 4.99
CA SER A 210 0.57 12.96 6.00
C SER A 210 -0.39 12.66 7.15
N ASP A 211 -0.31 13.40 8.24
CA ASP A 211 -1.25 13.32 9.37
C ASP A 211 -2.69 13.64 8.95
N THR A 212 -2.87 14.43 7.88
CA THR A 212 -4.18 14.68 7.27
C THR A 212 -4.60 13.61 6.27
N HIS A 213 -3.88 12.47 6.25
CA HIS A 213 -4.12 11.34 5.36
C HIS A 213 -3.98 11.65 3.85
N THR A 214 -3.26 12.71 3.50
CA THR A 214 -2.94 13.03 2.12
C THR A 214 -1.80 12.17 1.63
N LEU A 215 -1.98 11.57 0.45
CA LEU A 215 -0.97 10.73 -0.20
C LEU A 215 -0.10 11.56 -1.11
N THR A 216 1.21 11.53 -0.87
CA THR A 216 2.20 12.09 -1.80
C THR A 216 2.95 10.95 -2.45
N HIS A 217 2.87 10.85 -3.78
CA HIS A 217 3.56 9.80 -4.52
C HIS A 217 5.07 9.94 -4.38
N LEU A 218 5.74 8.85 -4.01
CA LEU A 218 7.18 8.78 -3.86
C LEU A 218 7.84 8.13 -5.08
N HIS A 219 7.39 6.94 -5.45
CA HIS A 219 8.00 6.17 -6.53
C HIS A 219 7.08 5.05 -7.03
N THR A 220 7.18 4.73 -8.32
CA THR A 220 6.53 3.57 -8.92
C THR A 220 7.57 2.69 -9.62
N LEU A 221 7.51 1.41 -9.34
CA LEU A 221 8.27 0.37 -10.01
C LEU A 221 7.31 -0.43 -10.89
N ASN A 222 7.71 -0.66 -12.14
CA ASN A 222 6.97 -1.52 -13.07
C ASN A 222 7.79 -2.79 -13.31
N THR A 223 7.14 -3.93 -13.14
CA THR A 223 7.75 -5.25 -13.29
C THR A 223 6.67 -6.28 -13.65
N THR A 224 7.06 -7.50 -13.95
CA THR A 224 6.13 -8.62 -14.08
C THR A 224 6.32 -9.51 -12.87
N PHE A 225 5.28 -9.62 -12.04
CA PHE A 225 5.30 -10.52 -10.90
C PHE A 225 5.02 -11.95 -11.36
N THR A 226 5.89 -12.87 -10.96
CA THR A 226 5.85 -14.27 -11.39
C THR A 226 5.58 -15.26 -10.26
N GLU A 227 5.66 -14.82 -9.02
CA GLU A 227 5.46 -15.63 -7.82
C GLU A 227 4.50 -14.94 -6.84
N PRO A 228 3.90 -15.66 -5.87
CA PRO A 228 3.10 -15.06 -4.82
C PRO A 228 3.88 -14.01 -4.02
N LEU A 229 3.26 -12.86 -3.82
CA LEU A 229 3.81 -11.71 -3.12
C LEU A 229 3.32 -11.64 -1.67
N CYS A 230 4.16 -11.14 -0.77
CA CYS A 230 3.82 -10.78 0.60
C CYS A 230 4.35 -9.37 0.91
N ALA A 231 3.71 -8.69 1.85
CA ALA A 231 4.32 -7.52 2.47
C ALA A 231 5.48 -7.96 3.36
N GLY A 232 6.54 -7.17 3.39
CA GLY A 232 7.73 -7.45 4.17
C GLY A 232 8.22 -6.22 4.93
N PHE A 233 8.75 -6.40 6.12
CA PHE A 233 9.20 -5.31 6.97
C PHE A 233 10.53 -5.66 7.62
N ARG A 234 11.47 -4.71 7.57
CA ARG A 234 12.75 -4.78 8.26
C ARG A 234 12.91 -3.60 9.18
N VAL A 235 13.31 -3.84 10.41
CA VAL A 235 13.52 -2.80 11.42
C VAL A 235 14.92 -2.82 11.99
N TYR A 236 15.37 -1.66 12.44
CA TYR A 236 16.68 -1.43 12.97
C TYR A 236 16.61 -1.22 14.50
N TYR A 237 17.73 -1.24 15.20
CA TYR A 237 17.73 -1.03 16.64
C TYR A 237 17.07 0.29 17.01
N GLY A 238 16.16 0.24 17.99
CA GLY A 238 15.39 1.41 18.42
C GLY A 238 14.32 1.85 17.44
N SER A 239 13.99 1.02 16.44
CA SER A 239 12.94 1.29 15.47
C SER A 239 11.80 0.28 15.61
N SER A 240 10.62 0.70 15.19
CA SER A 240 9.43 -0.15 15.06
C SER A 240 8.65 0.15 13.80
N VAL A 241 7.81 -0.79 13.38
CA VAL A 241 6.82 -0.63 12.29
C VAL A 241 5.50 -1.17 12.77
N SER A 242 4.43 -0.42 12.51
CA SER A 242 3.05 -0.81 12.79
C SER A 242 2.22 -0.77 11.51
N LEU A 243 1.45 -1.81 11.23
CA LEU A 243 0.39 -1.81 10.23
C LEU A 243 -0.75 -0.93 10.73
N CYS A 244 -1.21 0.03 9.92
CA CYS A 244 -2.28 0.93 10.28
C CYS A 244 -3.64 0.32 9.94
N ASP A 245 -4.63 0.51 10.79
CA ASP A 245 -6.02 0.31 10.40
C ASP A 245 -6.46 1.51 9.56
N ILE A 246 -6.82 1.26 8.31
CA ILE A 246 -7.24 2.29 7.34
C ILE A 246 -8.74 2.30 7.09
N ASN A 247 -9.49 1.38 7.71
CA ASN A 247 -10.94 1.26 7.58
C ASN A 247 -11.70 2.07 8.65
N GLU A 248 -11.02 2.54 9.70
CA GLU A 248 -11.65 3.43 10.67
C GLU A 248 -11.80 4.85 10.08
N PRO A 249 -13.00 5.43 10.16
CA PRO A 249 -13.17 6.84 9.83
C PRO A 249 -12.33 7.70 10.78
N PRO A 250 -11.68 8.77 10.32
CA PRO A 250 -10.90 9.65 11.17
C PRO A 250 -11.81 10.30 12.23
N GLY A 251 -11.59 9.96 13.49
CA GLY A 251 -12.08 10.72 14.65
C GLY A 251 -13.44 10.31 15.23
N ILE A 252 -13.46 9.23 15.99
CA ILE A 252 -14.21 9.22 17.25
C ILE A 252 -13.16 8.91 18.32
N ILE A 253 -12.63 9.97 18.94
CA ILE A 253 -11.98 9.84 20.23
C ILE A 253 -13.10 9.38 21.16
N SER A 254 -13.11 8.12 21.52
CA SER A 254 -13.96 7.65 22.61
C SER A 254 -13.38 8.23 23.89
N ASP A 255 -13.95 9.37 24.33
CA ASP A 255 -13.85 9.85 25.70
C ASP A 255 -14.54 8.84 26.63
N ALA A 256 -13.88 7.73 26.89
CA ALA A 256 -14.26 6.73 27.86
C ALA A 256 -13.20 6.64 28.94
N HIS A 257 -12.96 7.76 29.65
CA HIS A 257 -12.36 7.74 30.99
C HIS A 257 -12.67 9.05 31.72
N ALA A 258 -13.94 9.22 32.08
CA ALA A 258 -14.32 10.12 33.19
C ALA A 258 -15.70 9.70 33.71
N ALA A 259 -15.72 8.77 34.66
CA ALA A 259 -16.69 8.69 35.76
C ALA A 259 -16.52 7.33 36.47
N GLY A 260 -16.03 7.42 37.70
CA GLY A 260 -16.05 6.29 38.64
C GLY A 260 -14.88 6.34 39.61
#